data_2717e84f64baf553444c1972053c9715
#
_entry.id   2717e84f64baf553444c1972053c9715
#
_cell.length_a   1.000
_cell.length_b   1.000
_cell.length_c   1.000
_cell.angle_alpha   90.00
_cell.angle_beta   90.00
_cell.angle_gamma   90.00
#
_symmetry.space_group_name_H-M   'P 1'
#
loop_
_entity.id
_entity.type
_entity.pdbx_description
1 polymer ?
#
loop_
_entity_poly.entity_id
_entity_poly.type
_entity_poly.pdbx_seq_one_letter_code
_entity_poly.pdbx_strand_id
1 'polypeptide(L)'
;VRVSRKSSKLTQAQLANLASLDQSAISRIENGRGADFGTVEKIVRATGQHLAVVPTRTDMALLASNQISQHLANDDLDRALRALIQLNDALLAEHGLRRALLVVTQPLLTGSRLWDTAIAALVEWRLNQEKLPAPDWVLDNVYRLESPEFLRIHVADPVPPRSEVPREFLVRNLLLWPETFVSV
;
A
#
# COMPACT_ATOMS: atom_id res chain seq x y z
N VAL A 1 -14.05 -1.31 11.12
CA VAL A 1 -14.97 -0.64 12.06
C VAL A 1 -14.21 0.34 12.94
N ARG A 2 -13.21 -0.08 13.74
CA ARG A 2 -12.49 0.79 14.67
C ARG A 2 -11.83 2.01 13.98
N VAL A 3 -11.20 1.81 12.84
CA VAL A 3 -10.58 2.90 12.05
C VAL A 3 -11.64 3.90 11.59
N SER A 4 -12.70 3.44 10.95
CA SER A 4 -13.82 4.29 10.49
C SER A 4 -14.43 5.12 11.63
N ARG A 5 -14.69 4.50 12.79
CA ARG A 5 -15.19 5.22 13.96
C ARG A 5 -14.24 6.31 14.45
N LYS A 6 -12.93 5.97 14.56
CA LYS A 6 -11.93 6.94 15.04
C LYS A 6 -11.75 8.11 14.08
N SER A 7 -11.73 7.88 12.76
CA SER A 7 -11.66 8.96 11.77
C SER A 7 -12.88 9.87 11.82
N SER A 8 -14.06 9.33 12.15
CA SER A 8 -15.28 10.12 12.37
C SER A 8 -15.37 10.72 13.79
N LYS A 9 -14.33 10.55 14.63
CA LYS A 9 -14.26 11.06 16.02
C LYS A 9 -15.43 10.60 16.93
N LEU A 10 -16.00 9.42 16.65
CA LEU A 10 -17.10 8.86 17.42
C LEU A 10 -16.60 7.97 18.56
N THR A 11 -17.31 7.98 19.70
CA THR A 11 -17.19 6.95 20.74
C THR A 11 -17.91 5.68 20.29
N GLN A 12 -17.63 4.54 20.95
CA GLN A 12 -18.36 3.29 20.68
C GLN A 12 -19.87 3.44 20.97
N ALA A 13 -20.25 4.18 22.01
CA ALA A 13 -21.64 4.43 22.36
C ALA A 13 -22.34 5.30 21.29
N GLN A 14 -21.70 6.36 20.81
CA GLN A 14 -22.24 7.21 19.76
C GLN A 14 -22.43 6.42 18.44
N LEU A 15 -21.44 5.61 18.06
CA LEU A 15 -21.54 4.76 16.88
C LEU A 15 -22.67 3.73 17.02
N ALA A 16 -22.82 3.12 18.20
CA ALA A 16 -23.88 2.17 18.49
C ALA A 16 -25.25 2.81 18.31
N ASN A 17 -25.47 4.00 18.86
CA ASN A 17 -26.72 4.74 18.69
C ASN A 17 -27.00 5.07 17.21
N LEU A 18 -26.02 5.58 16.47
CA LEU A 18 -26.16 5.91 15.05
C LEU A 18 -26.43 4.69 14.18
N ALA A 19 -25.84 3.55 14.52
CA ALA A 19 -26.02 2.28 13.80
C ALA A 19 -27.25 1.48 14.27
N SER A 20 -27.97 1.95 15.30
CA SER A 20 -29.05 1.20 15.97
C SER A 20 -28.62 -0.18 16.46
N LEU A 21 -27.49 -0.22 17.14
CA LEU A 21 -26.87 -1.41 17.73
C LEU A 21 -26.51 -1.19 19.20
N ASP A 22 -26.28 -2.26 19.93
CA ASP A 22 -25.75 -2.18 21.29
C ASP A 22 -24.26 -1.84 21.29
N GLN A 23 -23.82 -1.02 22.26
CA GLN A 23 -22.40 -0.70 22.44
C GLN A 23 -21.54 -1.97 22.60
N SER A 24 -22.06 -2.98 23.31
CA SER A 24 -21.38 -4.26 23.48
C SER A 24 -21.15 -5.00 22.17
N ALA A 25 -22.05 -4.84 21.18
CA ALA A 25 -21.88 -5.39 19.84
C ALA A 25 -20.72 -4.68 19.10
N ILE A 26 -20.70 -3.35 19.13
CA ILE A 26 -19.58 -2.56 18.55
C ILE A 26 -18.25 -2.97 19.17
N SER A 27 -18.18 -3.05 20.50
CA SER A 27 -16.97 -3.45 21.21
C SER A 27 -16.47 -4.84 20.79
N ARG A 28 -17.38 -5.82 20.70
CA ARG A 28 -17.03 -7.20 20.27
C ARG A 28 -16.51 -7.24 18.83
N ILE A 29 -17.15 -6.52 17.92
CA ILE A 29 -16.73 -6.45 16.51
C ILE A 29 -15.36 -5.77 16.41
N GLU A 30 -15.11 -4.69 17.15
CA GLU A 30 -13.81 -4.03 17.18
C GLU A 30 -12.70 -4.88 17.78
N ASN A 31 -13.05 -5.89 18.59
CA ASN A 31 -12.11 -6.85 19.16
C ASN A 31 -12.01 -8.16 18.35
N GLY A 32 -12.45 -8.13 17.09
CA GLY A 32 -12.23 -9.24 16.15
C GLY A 32 -13.37 -10.26 16.07
N ARG A 33 -14.51 -10.07 16.77
CA ARG A 33 -15.67 -10.94 16.57
C ARG A 33 -16.29 -10.67 15.20
N GLY A 34 -16.60 -11.74 14.47
CA GLY A 34 -17.30 -11.64 13.20
C GLY A 34 -18.68 -10.98 13.33
N ALA A 35 -19.09 -10.28 12.29
CA ALA A 35 -20.42 -9.71 12.12
C ALA A 35 -20.96 -10.06 10.73
N ASP A 36 -22.26 -10.14 10.59
CA ASP A 36 -22.90 -10.28 9.29
C ASP A 36 -22.76 -8.99 8.46
N PHE A 37 -22.86 -9.12 7.14
CA PHE A 37 -22.66 -8.02 6.21
C PHE A 37 -23.60 -6.84 6.49
N GLY A 38 -24.88 -7.10 6.81
CA GLY A 38 -25.85 -6.05 7.11
C GLY A 38 -25.48 -5.24 8.35
N THR A 39 -24.95 -5.90 9.38
CA THR A 39 -24.42 -5.22 10.58
C THR A 39 -23.21 -4.36 10.24
N VAL A 40 -22.27 -4.87 9.44
CA VAL A 40 -21.09 -4.09 9.00
C VAL A 40 -21.52 -2.89 8.15
N GLU A 41 -22.48 -3.06 7.24
CA GLU A 41 -23.01 -1.97 6.41
C GLU A 41 -23.63 -0.86 7.25
N LYS A 42 -24.47 -1.20 8.25
CA LYS A 42 -25.06 -0.22 9.17
C LYS A 42 -24.00 0.59 9.90
N ILE A 43 -22.95 -0.09 10.40
CA ILE A 43 -21.85 0.56 11.10
C ILE A 43 -21.08 1.50 10.16
N VAL A 44 -20.78 1.06 8.94
CA VAL A 44 -20.04 1.87 7.97
C VAL A 44 -20.85 3.10 7.56
N ARG A 45 -22.16 2.94 7.29
CA ARG A 45 -23.06 4.07 6.98
C ARG A 45 -23.16 5.06 8.14
N ALA A 46 -23.20 4.59 9.38
CA ALA A 46 -23.23 5.44 10.57
C ALA A 46 -21.96 6.30 10.74
N THR A 47 -20.86 5.94 10.09
CA THR A 47 -19.62 6.76 10.04
C THR A 47 -19.55 7.68 8.80
N GLY A 48 -20.63 7.77 8.01
CA GLY A 48 -20.67 8.56 6.78
C GLY A 48 -19.93 7.92 5.60
N GLN A 49 -19.63 6.62 5.69
CA GLN A 49 -18.94 5.85 4.66
C GLN A 49 -19.90 4.88 3.97
N HIS A 50 -19.47 4.31 2.84
CA HIS A 50 -20.23 3.29 2.11
C HIS A 50 -19.34 2.08 1.85
N LEU A 51 -19.94 0.88 1.91
CA LEU A 51 -19.30 -0.32 1.39
C LEU A 51 -19.50 -0.34 -0.13
N ALA A 52 -18.42 -0.62 -0.83
CA ALA A 52 -18.43 -0.81 -2.27
C ALA A 52 -17.74 -2.13 -2.62
N VAL A 53 -18.31 -2.85 -3.58
CA VAL A 53 -17.64 -3.98 -4.21
C VAL A 53 -17.06 -3.47 -5.52
N VAL A 54 -15.76 -3.52 -5.64
CA VAL A 54 -15.06 -3.07 -6.84
C VAL A 54 -14.40 -4.30 -7.48
N PRO A 55 -14.64 -4.57 -8.76
CA PRO A 55 -13.95 -5.65 -9.44
C PRO A 55 -12.46 -5.28 -9.54
N THR A 56 -11.64 -5.97 -8.77
CA THR A 56 -10.18 -5.89 -8.85
C THR A 56 -9.68 -7.23 -9.38
N ARG A 57 -8.68 -7.18 -10.26
CA ARG A 57 -8.08 -8.43 -10.77
C ARG A 57 -7.22 -9.09 -9.70
N THR A 58 -6.41 -8.31 -8.98
CA THR A 58 -5.48 -8.80 -7.95
C THR A 58 -4.95 -7.59 -7.19
N ASP A 59 -4.61 -7.74 -5.92
CA ASP A 59 -3.80 -6.74 -5.20
C ASP A 59 -2.37 -6.80 -5.75
N MET A 60 -1.95 -5.74 -6.43
CA MET A 60 -0.70 -5.71 -7.17
C MET A 60 0.51 -5.55 -6.26
N ALA A 61 0.36 -4.87 -5.10
CA ALA A 61 1.45 -4.76 -4.13
C ALA A 61 1.75 -6.12 -3.50
N LEU A 62 0.70 -6.88 -3.15
CA LEU A 62 0.84 -8.24 -2.61
C LEU A 62 1.44 -9.19 -3.65
N LEU A 63 1.01 -9.10 -4.90
CA LEU A 63 1.56 -9.93 -5.98
C LEU A 63 3.05 -9.62 -6.19
N ALA A 64 3.41 -8.35 -6.30
CA ALA A 64 4.79 -7.92 -6.51
C ALA A 64 5.70 -8.36 -5.36
N SER A 65 5.28 -8.19 -4.09
CA SER A 65 6.09 -8.61 -2.95
C SER A 65 6.34 -10.11 -2.93
N ASN A 66 5.32 -10.93 -3.24
CA ASN A 66 5.47 -12.38 -3.31
C ASN A 66 6.44 -12.80 -4.43
N GLN A 67 6.32 -12.21 -5.62
CA GLN A 67 7.21 -12.49 -6.75
C GLN A 67 8.65 -12.06 -6.45
N ILE A 68 8.83 -10.85 -5.91
CA ILE A 68 10.15 -10.34 -5.51
C ILE A 68 10.77 -11.27 -4.48
N SER A 69 10.05 -11.66 -3.42
CA SER A 69 10.55 -12.59 -2.40
C SER A 69 11.03 -13.92 -3.02
N GLN A 70 10.25 -14.49 -3.94
CA GLN A 70 10.61 -15.74 -4.63
C GLN A 70 11.88 -15.57 -5.50
N HIS A 71 12.01 -14.45 -6.21
CA HIS A 71 13.16 -14.20 -7.06
C HIS A 71 14.42 -13.91 -6.24
N LEU A 72 14.31 -13.17 -5.13
CA LEU A 72 15.42 -12.94 -4.21
C LEU A 72 15.93 -14.24 -3.58
N ALA A 73 15.03 -15.18 -3.26
CA ALA A 73 15.42 -16.49 -2.75
C ALA A 73 16.23 -17.34 -3.77
N ASN A 74 16.13 -17.01 -5.05
CA ASN A 74 16.89 -17.64 -6.15
C ASN A 74 18.03 -16.76 -6.69
N ASP A 75 18.36 -15.66 -6.00
CA ASP A 75 19.39 -14.68 -6.39
C ASP A 75 19.14 -14.07 -7.80
N ASP A 76 17.88 -13.98 -8.22
CA ASP A 76 17.44 -13.49 -9.53
C ASP A 76 16.96 -12.04 -9.42
N LEU A 77 17.91 -11.10 -9.37
CA LEU A 77 17.60 -9.66 -9.22
C LEU A 77 16.88 -9.09 -10.45
N ASP A 78 17.16 -9.61 -11.65
CA ASP A 78 16.53 -9.15 -12.89
C ASP A 78 15.02 -9.43 -12.88
N ARG A 79 14.62 -10.63 -12.44
CA ARG A 79 13.20 -10.96 -12.32
C ARG A 79 12.54 -10.24 -11.14
N ALA A 80 13.25 -10.03 -10.05
CA ALA A 80 12.75 -9.21 -8.95
C ALA A 80 12.46 -7.78 -9.44
N LEU A 81 13.37 -7.17 -10.23
CA LEU A 81 13.14 -5.87 -10.84
C LEU A 81 11.94 -5.87 -11.79
N ARG A 82 11.80 -6.90 -12.63
CA ARG A 82 10.63 -7.02 -13.52
C ARG A 82 9.32 -7.05 -12.75
N ALA A 83 9.27 -7.72 -11.60
CA ALA A 83 8.07 -7.73 -10.75
C ALA A 83 7.75 -6.32 -10.21
N LEU A 84 8.76 -5.53 -9.86
CA LEU A 84 8.58 -4.13 -9.45
C LEU A 84 8.11 -3.25 -10.62
N ILE A 85 8.65 -3.46 -11.83
CA ILE A 85 8.20 -2.76 -13.04
C ILE A 85 6.76 -3.14 -13.40
N GLN A 86 6.36 -4.41 -13.26
CA GLN A 86 4.98 -4.85 -13.48
C GLN A 86 4.00 -4.18 -12.50
N LEU A 87 4.40 -3.98 -11.24
CA LEU A 87 3.61 -3.17 -10.30
C LEU A 87 3.44 -1.74 -10.80
N ASN A 88 4.53 -1.13 -11.27
CA ASN A 88 4.51 0.20 -11.88
C ASN A 88 3.51 0.30 -13.03
N ASP A 89 3.60 -0.63 -13.98
CA ASP A 89 2.77 -0.64 -15.18
C ASP A 89 1.29 -0.85 -14.85
N ALA A 90 1.00 -1.72 -13.89
CA ALA A 90 -0.36 -1.92 -13.40
C ALA A 90 -0.94 -0.64 -12.76
N LEU A 91 -0.12 0.09 -11.99
CA LEU A 91 -0.53 1.36 -11.40
C LEU A 91 -0.75 2.45 -12.47
N LEU A 92 0.06 2.47 -13.53
CA LEU A 92 -0.09 3.42 -14.64
C LEU A 92 -1.30 3.09 -15.52
N ALA A 93 -1.65 1.82 -15.68
CA ALA A 93 -2.79 1.39 -16.48
C ALA A 93 -4.16 1.74 -15.86
N GLU A 94 -4.22 2.00 -14.57
CA GLU A 94 -5.46 2.33 -13.87
C GLU A 94 -5.42 3.77 -13.34
N HIS A 95 -6.60 4.38 -13.14
CA HIS A 95 -6.77 5.74 -12.70
C HIS A 95 -7.72 5.87 -11.50
N GLY A 96 -7.56 6.95 -10.73
CA GLY A 96 -8.44 7.28 -9.61
C GLY A 96 -8.55 6.17 -8.58
N LEU A 97 -9.78 5.90 -8.14
CA LEU A 97 -10.04 4.89 -7.11
C LEU A 97 -9.52 3.50 -7.48
N ARG A 98 -9.58 3.11 -8.76
CA ARG A 98 -9.10 1.79 -9.21
C ARG A 98 -7.61 1.63 -8.97
N ARG A 99 -6.80 2.65 -9.26
CA ARG A 99 -5.36 2.65 -8.96
C ARG A 99 -5.09 2.44 -7.47
N ALA A 100 -5.80 3.17 -6.59
CA ALA A 100 -5.64 3.04 -5.15
C ALA A 100 -6.02 1.64 -4.64
N LEU A 101 -7.07 1.02 -5.21
CA LEU A 101 -7.53 -0.31 -4.82
C LEU A 101 -6.57 -1.44 -5.21
N LEU A 102 -5.71 -1.25 -6.21
CA LEU A 102 -4.67 -2.23 -6.58
C LEU A 102 -3.62 -2.45 -5.49
N VAL A 103 -3.52 -1.55 -4.52
CA VAL A 103 -2.45 -1.53 -3.51
C VAL A 103 -2.97 -1.29 -2.09
N VAL A 104 -4.25 -1.53 -1.86
CA VAL A 104 -4.87 -1.26 -0.55
C VAL A 104 -4.40 -2.22 0.53
N THR A 105 -4.12 -3.47 0.16
CA THR A 105 -3.67 -4.50 1.11
C THR A 105 -2.18 -4.35 1.39
N GLN A 106 -1.81 -4.36 2.67
CA GLN A 106 -0.40 -4.40 3.05
C GLN A 106 0.26 -5.67 2.53
N PRO A 107 1.32 -5.57 1.73
CA PRO A 107 2.05 -6.73 1.23
C PRO A 107 2.84 -7.42 2.36
N LEU A 108 3.14 -8.71 2.17
CA LEU A 108 4.10 -9.39 3.02
C LEU A 108 5.50 -8.83 2.75
N LEU A 109 6.36 -8.85 3.77
CA LEU A 109 7.75 -8.44 3.60
C LEU A 109 8.48 -9.44 2.70
N THR A 110 9.29 -8.91 1.77
CA THR A 110 10.07 -9.72 0.81
C THR A 110 11.25 -10.43 1.42
N GLY A 111 11.63 -10.08 2.66
CA GLY A 111 12.87 -10.49 3.31
C GLY A 111 14.04 -9.53 3.02
N SER A 112 13.84 -8.51 2.19
CA SER A 112 14.82 -7.46 1.92
C SER A 112 14.20 -6.08 2.16
N ARG A 113 14.70 -5.36 3.17
CA ARG A 113 14.21 -4.02 3.50
C ARG A 113 14.35 -3.03 2.33
N LEU A 114 15.38 -3.21 1.50
CA LEU A 114 15.60 -2.41 0.31
C LEU A 114 14.45 -2.56 -0.70
N TRP A 115 14.04 -3.79 -0.99
CA TRP A 115 12.94 -4.07 -1.91
C TRP A 115 11.56 -3.71 -1.33
N ASP A 116 11.36 -3.95 -0.03
CA ASP A 116 10.15 -3.53 0.67
C ASP A 116 9.98 -2.02 0.60
N THR A 117 11.08 -1.28 0.81
CA THR A 117 11.10 0.18 0.67
C THR A 117 10.82 0.62 -0.77
N ALA A 118 11.33 -0.11 -1.77
CA ALA A 118 11.10 0.19 -3.18
C ALA A 118 9.61 0.04 -3.57
N ILE A 119 8.94 -1.02 -3.10
CA ILE A 119 7.51 -1.21 -3.30
C ILE A 119 6.71 -0.04 -2.71
N ALA A 120 6.96 0.32 -1.45
CA ALA A 120 6.22 1.40 -0.78
C ALA A 120 6.46 2.77 -1.43
N ALA A 121 7.73 3.07 -1.79
CA ALA A 121 8.09 4.31 -2.48
C ALA A 121 7.40 4.43 -3.85
N LEU A 122 7.41 3.35 -4.63
CA LEU A 122 6.75 3.30 -5.94
C LEU A 122 5.24 3.51 -5.82
N VAL A 123 4.59 2.84 -4.88
CA VAL A 123 3.16 2.98 -4.63
C VAL A 123 2.81 4.43 -4.28
N GLU A 124 3.52 5.03 -3.32
CA GLU A 124 3.27 6.43 -2.94
C GLU A 124 3.50 7.39 -4.12
N TRP A 125 4.58 7.21 -4.85
CA TRP A 125 4.91 8.04 -6.00
C TRP A 125 3.80 8.01 -7.06
N ARG A 126 3.30 6.83 -7.44
CA ARG A 126 2.23 6.70 -8.44
C ARG A 126 0.87 7.20 -7.95
N LEU A 127 0.56 7.03 -6.68
CA LEU A 127 -0.67 7.58 -6.09
C LEU A 127 -0.61 9.12 -6.02
N ASN A 128 0.53 9.69 -5.64
CA ASN A 128 0.71 11.14 -5.53
C ASN A 128 0.58 11.87 -6.87
N GLN A 129 0.91 11.23 -7.99
CA GLN A 129 0.73 11.80 -9.34
C GLN A 129 -0.73 12.18 -9.63
N GLU A 130 -1.69 11.47 -9.04
CA GLU A 130 -3.12 11.76 -9.14
C GLU A 130 -3.72 12.33 -7.84
N LYS A 131 -2.88 12.69 -6.88
CA LYS A 131 -3.31 13.19 -5.56
C LYS A 131 -4.22 12.20 -4.82
N LEU A 132 -4.02 10.91 -5.03
CA LEU A 132 -4.75 9.84 -4.35
C LEU A 132 -4.16 9.61 -2.96
N PRO A 133 -5.01 9.27 -1.95
CA PRO A 133 -4.50 8.93 -0.63
C PRO A 133 -3.71 7.63 -0.67
N ALA A 134 -2.53 7.63 -0.05
CA ALA A 134 -1.77 6.41 0.15
C ALA A 134 -2.40 5.55 1.27
N PRO A 135 -2.41 4.22 1.15
CA PRO A 135 -2.79 3.34 2.25
C PRO A 135 -1.86 3.52 3.47
N ASP A 136 -2.39 3.31 4.68
CA ASP A 136 -1.64 3.51 5.92
C ASP A 136 -0.32 2.72 5.97
N TRP A 137 -0.29 1.49 5.42
CA TRP A 137 0.90 0.66 5.42
C TRP A 137 2.08 1.29 4.68
N VAL A 138 1.83 2.09 3.64
CA VAL A 138 2.89 2.76 2.86
C VAL A 138 3.69 3.73 3.73
N LEU A 139 3.06 4.29 4.76
CA LEU A 139 3.67 5.28 5.67
C LEU A 139 4.39 4.66 6.87
N ASP A 140 4.35 3.33 7.01
CA ASP A 140 5.01 2.63 8.11
C ASP A 140 6.54 2.74 8.01
N ASN A 141 7.19 2.90 9.15
CA ASN A 141 8.65 3.03 9.24
C ASN A 141 9.41 1.76 8.80
N VAL A 142 8.75 0.60 8.74
CA VAL A 142 9.35 -0.63 8.21
C VAL A 142 9.78 -0.46 6.76
N TYR A 143 9.10 0.40 6.00
CA TYR A 143 9.39 0.73 4.61
C TYR A 143 10.32 1.95 4.45
N ARG A 144 11.25 2.13 5.40
CA ARG A 144 12.25 3.20 5.35
C ARG A 144 13.62 2.64 5.71
N LEU A 145 14.63 2.98 4.91
CA LEU A 145 16.01 2.63 5.16
C LEU A 145 16.63 3.56 6.21
N GLU A 146 17.59 3.05 6.97
CA GLU A 146 18.30 3.83 8.01
C GLU A 146 19.27 4.85 7.41
N SER A 147 19.91 4.47 6.29
CA SER A 147 20.84 5.29 5.52
C SER A 147 20.51 5.21 4.04
N PRO A 148 21.02 6.14 3.22
CA PRO A 148 20.82 6.10 1.78
C PRO A 148 21.38 4.82 1.17
N GLU A 149 20.52 4.07 0.47
CA GLU A 149 20.89 2.87 -0.27
C GLU A 149 20.45 2.98 -1.73
N PHE A 150 21.22 2.41 -2.62
CA PHE A 150 20.90 2.35 -4.04
C PHE A 150 20.41 0.95 -4.41
N LEU A 151 19.21 0.87 -4.98
CA LEU A 151 18.69 -0.38 -5.55
C LEU A 151 19.45 -0.65 -6.86
N ARG A 152 20.56 -1.38 -6.71
CA ARG A 152 21.44 -1.75 -7.82
C ARG A 152 21.07 -3.14 -8.33
N ILE A 153 20.94 -3.26 -9.64
CA ILE A 153 20.69 -4.55 -10.30
C ILE A 153 22.00 -5.07 -10.89
N HIS A 154 22.75 -4.22 -11.61
CA HIS A 154 24.04 -4.56 -12.14
C HIS A 154 25.16 -3.75 -11.46
N VAL A 155 26.33 -4.36 -11.32
CA VAL A 155 27.49 -3.71 -10.67
C VAL A 155 27.89 -2.41 -11.37
N ALA A 156 27.67 -2.33 -12.68
CA ALA A 156 28.02 -1.16 -13.50
C ALA A 156 26.99 -0.03 -13.43
N ASP A 157 25.83 -0.23 -12.79
CA ASP A 157 24.78 0.78 -12.71
C ASP A 157 25.27 2.02 -11.96
N PRO A 158 25.20 3.21 -12.57
CA PRO A 158 25.57 4.45 -11.90
C PRO A 158 24.56 4.80 -10.82
N VAL A 159 25.03 5.35 -9.73
CA VAL A 159 24.13 5.85 -8.65
C VAL A 159 23.44 7.13 -9.15
N PRO A 160 22.10 7.24 -9.06
CA PRO A 160 21.40 8.44 -9.47
C PRO A 160 21.75 9.63 -8.58
N PRO A 161 21.94 10.83 -9.14
CA PRO A 161 22.05 12.02 -8.34
C PRO A 161 20.73 12.28 -7.61
N ARG A 162 20.81 12.73 -6.37
CA ARG A 162 19.60 12.95 -5.53
C ARG A 162 18.57 13.91 -6.16
N SER A 163 19.02 14.82 -7.02
CA SER A 163 18.15 15.77 -7.74
C SER A 163 17.22 15.10 -8.75
N GLU A 164 17.55 13.90 -9.21
CA GLU A 164 16.79 13.14 -10.22
C GLU A 164 15.91 12.05 -9.59
N VAL A 165 16.13 11.75 -8.32
CA VAL A 165 15.32 10.75 -7.60
C VAL A 165 14.01 11.35 -7.10
N PRO A 166 12.84 10.74 -7.36
CA PRO A 166 11.56 11.23 -6.85
C PRO A 166 11.55 11.36 -5.32
N ARG A 167 10.81 12.35 -4.82
CA ARG A 167 10.76 12.68 -3.39
C ARG A 167 10.37 11.47 -2.53
N GLU A 168 9.42 10.67 -2.97
CA GLU A 168 8.89 9.51 -2.24
C GLU A 168 9.95 8.45 -1.97
N PHE A 169 10.94 8.36 -2.86
CA PHE A 169 12.11 7.51 -2.69
C PHE A 169 13.13 8.16 -1.74
N LEU A 170 13.43 9.44 -1.94
CA LEU A 170 14.41 10.17 -1.13
C LEU A 170 14.04 10.22 0.36
N VAL A 171 12.77 10.43 0.70
CA VAL A 171 12.32 10.47 2.09
C VAL A 171 12.45 9.13 2.80
N ARG A 172 12.61 8.04 2.04
CA ARG A 172 12.86 6.68 2.52
C ARG A 172 14.33 6.27 2.46
N ASN A 173 15.23 7.20 2.15
CA ASN A 173 16.65 6.93 1.91
C ASN A 173 16.92 5.93 0.77
N LEU A 174 16.01 5.80 -0.18
CA LEU A 174 16.17 4.94 -1.35
C LEU A 174 16.63 5.77 -2.55
N LEU A 175 17.68 5.32 -3.21
CA LEU A 175 18.14 5.87 -4.49
C LEU A 175 17.72 4.89 -5.59
N LEU A 176 16.96 5.37 -6.57
CA LEU A 176 16.53 4.60 -7.73
C LEU A 176 16.27 5.54 -8.90
N TRP A 177 16.73 5.16 -10.07
CA TRP A 177 16.49 5.91 -11.28
C TRP A 177 15.00 5.88 -11.67
N PRO A 178 14.34 7.02 -11.89
CA PRO A 178 12.96 7.05 -12.35
C PRO A 178 12.79 6.42 -13.74
N GLU A 179 13.84 6.45 -14.58
CA GLU A 179 13.90 5.82 -15.90
C GLU A 179 13.77 4.30 -15.83
N THR A 180 14.09 3.68 -14.70
CA THR A 180 13.86 2.24 -14.45
C THR A 180 12.40 1.85 -14.69
N PHE A 181 11.48 2.79 -14.55
CA PHE A 181 10.04 2.61 -14.71
C PHE A 181 9.47 3.17 -16.03
N VAL A 182 10.32 3.62 -16.92
CA VAL A 182 9.90 4.04 -18.26
C VAL A 182 9.92 2.82 -19.17
N SER A 183 8.74 2.36 -19.57
CA SER A 183 8.63 1.28 -20.56
C SER A 183 9.21 1.75 -21.89
N VAL A 184 10.12 0.96 -22.45
CA VAL A 184 10.65 1.15 -23.81
C VAL A 184 9.63 0.65 -24.82
#